data_e7aa2adc1d87a9aeac3d49ce0d224729
#
_entry.id   e7aa2adc1d87a9aeac3d49ce0d224729
#
_cell.length_a   1.000
_cell.length_b   1.000
_cell.length_c   1.000
_cell.angle_alpha   90.00
_cell.angle_beta   90.00
_cell.angle_gamma   90.00
#
_symmetry.space_group_name_H-M   'P 1'
#
loop_
_entity.id
_entity.type
_entity.pdbx_description
1 polymer ?
#
loop_
_entity_poly.entity_id
_entity_poly.type
_entity_poly.pdbx_seq_one_letter_code
_entity_poly.pdbx_strand_id
1 'polypeptide(L)'
;MTQLASRGAARRKRHERIRLRLSGTDARPRLAVFRSNKNIYAQVIDDVSGRTVAAASSLETGLRDAEGTKSDGASSVGRLLAERAKAAGVAQVVFDRAGYRYHGRVRSLAEAAREAGLDF
;
A
#
# COMPACT_ATOMS: atom_id res chain seq x y z
N MET A 1 25.27 -3.60 -18.20
CA MET A 1 24.16 -3.54 -17.22
C MET A 1 22.85 -3.28 -17.94
N THR A 2 21.83 -4.00 -17.57
CA THR A 2 20.51 -3.78 -18.14
C THR A 2 19.80 -2.65 -17.41
N GLN A 3 18.93 -1.92 -18.10
CA GLN A 3 18.13 -0.86 -17.49
C GLN A 3 17.19 -1.38 -16.41
N LEU A 4 16.69 -2.62 -16.56
CA LEU A 4 15.83 -3.26 -15.59
C LEU A 4 16.53 -3.45 -14.24
N ALA A 5 17.78 -3.92 -14.25
CA ALA A 5 18.57 -4.07 -13.04
C ALA A 5 18.81 -2.71 -12.36
N SER A 6 19.09 -1.65 -13.14
CA SER A 6 19.28 -0.30 -12.64
C SER A 6 18.01 0.25 -12.01
N ARG A 7 16.83 0.02 -12.62
CA ARG A 7 15.54 0.45 -12.08
C ARG A 7 15.22 -0.27 -10.77
N GLY A 8 15.44 -1.57 -10.71
CA GLY A 8 15.23 -2.35 -9.49
C GLY A 8 16.14 -1.92 -8.36
N ALA A 9 17.42 -1.66 -8.67
CA ALA A 9 18.37 -1.16 -7.68
C ALA A 9 17.99 0.23 -7.17
N ALA A 10 17.57 1.13 -8.04
CA ALA A 10 17.14 2.47 -7.66
C ALA A 10 15.90 2.43 -6.76
N ARG A 11 14.92 1.58 -7.07
CA ARG A 11 13.73 1.40 -6.22
C ARG A 11 14.10 0.87 -4.85
N ARG A 12 14.98 -0.13 -4.77
CA ARG A 12 15.44 -0.69 -3.49
C ARG A 12 16.13 0.36 -2.63
N LYS A 13 16.97 1.20 -3.23
CA LYS A 13 17.64 2.29 -2.50
C LYS A 13 16.65 3.31 -1.97
N ARG A 14 15.63 3.67 -2.76
CA ARG A 14 14.57 4.58 -2.30
C ARG A 14 13.79 3.97 -1.14
N HIS A 15 13.45 2.69 -1.23
CA HIS A 15 12.75 1.99 -0.16
C HIS A 15 13.58 1.92 1.12
N GLU A 16 14.86 1.61 1.02
CA GLU A 16 15.78 1.60 2.17
C GLU A 16 15.82 2.97 2.85
N ARG A 17 15.92 4.06 2.08
CA ARG A 17 15.92 5.42 2.64
C ARG A 17 14.63 5.75 3.35
N ILE A 18 13.50 5.34 2.79
CA ILE A 18 12.20 5.52 3.42
C ILE A 18 12.15 4.75 4.74
N ARG A 19 12.58 3.49 4.74
CA ARG A 19 12.54 2.62 5.92
C ARG A 19 13.47 3.08 7.05
N LEU A 20 14.53 3.80 6.77
CA LEU A 20 15.39 4.38 7.79
C LEU A 20 14.64 5.38 8.69
N ARG A 21 13.60 6.02 8.17
CA ARG A 21 12.83 7.05 8.87
C ARG A 21 11.41 6.64 9.20
N LEU A 22 10.96 5.50 8.67
CA LEU A 22 9.56 5.11 8.71
C LEU A 22 9.39 3.76 9.34
N SER A 23 8.69 3.72 10.46
CA SER A 23 8.36 2.49 11.17
C SER A 23 6.93 2.57 11.66
N GLY A 24 6.17 1.48 11.51
CA GLY A 24 4.80 1.39 12.00
C GLY A 24 4.75 0.97 13.46
N THR A 25 3.84 1.58 14.22
CA THR A 25 3.56 1.21 15.61
C THR A 25 2.10 0.74 15.73
N ASP A 26 1.68 0.31 16.91
CA ASP A 26 0.28 -0.07 17.13
C ASP A 26 -0.67 1.13 17.02
N ALA A 27 -0.22 2.32 17.43
CA ALA A 27 -1.01 3.55 17.33
C ALA A 27 -1.04 4.11 15.90
N ARG A 28 0.04 3.93 15.15
CA ARG A 28 0.16 4.39 13.76
C ARG A 28 0.90 3.34 12.94
N PRO A 29 0.20 2.27 12.54
CA PRO A 29 0.81 1.22 11.73
C PRO A 29 1.27 1.71 10.36
N ARG A 30 2.12 0.93 9.72
CA ARG A 30 2.65 1.24 8.40
C ARG A 30 1.72 0.67 7.32
N LEU A 31 1.22 1.54 6.44
CA LEU A 31 0.52 1.13 5.23
C LEU A 31 1.55 0.89 4.14
N ALA A 32 1.82 -0.36 3.84
CA ALA A 32 2.78 -0.77 2.83
C ALA A 32 2.07 -1.16 1.53
N VAL A 33 2.57 -0.66 0.41
CA VAL A 33 2.06 -0.96 -0.92
C VAL A 33 3.08 -1.77 -1.68
N PHE A 34 2.62 -2.80 -2.36
CA PHE A 34 3.44 -3.59 -3.26
C PHE A 34 2.65 -3.83 -4.54
N ARG A 35 3.29 -3.68 -5.69
CA ARG A 35 2.63 -3.96 -6.96
C ARG A 35 3.48 -4.84 -7.85
N SER A 36 2.80 -5.75 -8.57
CA SER A 36 3.35 -6.45 -9.71
C SER A 36 2.80 -5.82 -10.99
N ASN A 37 3.14 -6.39 -12.15
CA ASN A 37 2.66 -5.88 -13.42
C ASN A 37 1.12 -5.87 -13.52
N LYS A 38 0.47 -6.90 -13.00
CA LYS A 38 -0.99 -7.07 -13.12
C LYS A 38 -1.77 -6.74 -11.86
N ASN A 39 -1.15 -6.79 -10.71
CA ASN A 39 -1.85 -6.73 -9.42
C ASN A 39 -1.22 -5.73 -8.48
N ILE A 40 -2.02 -5.27 -7.51
CA ILE A 40 -1.56 -4.40 -6.45
C ILE A 40 -2.00 -4.96 -5.11
N TYR A 41 -1.16 -4.80 -4.10
CA TYR A 41 -1.34 -5.33 -2.75
C TYR A 41 -1.08 -4.23 -1.74
N ALA A 42 -1.81 -4.25 -0.65
CA ALA A 42 -1.58 -3.31 0.44
C ALA A 42 -1.76 -4.01 1.77
N GLN A 43 -0.92 -3.64 2.74
CA GLN A 43 -0.96 -4.17 4.10
C GLN A 43 -0.82 -3.05 5.10
N VAL A 44 -1.51 -3.17 6.22
CA VAL A 44 -1.32 -2.31 7.39
C VAL A 44 -0.58 -3.15 8.43
N ILE A 45 0.64 -2.76 8.76
CA ILE A 45 1.58 -3.56 9.53
C ILE A 45 2.01 -2.82 10.80
N ASP A 46 1.90 -3.49 11.94
CA ASP A 46 2.53 -3.07 13.18
C ASP A 46 3.95 -3.65 13.22
N ASP A 47 4.95 -2.80 13.00
CA ASP A 47 6.35 -3.23 12.94
C ASP A 47 6.92 -3.62 14.31
N VAL A 48 6.31 -3.17 15.40
CA VAL A 48 6.76 -3.51 16.76
C VAL A 48 6.45 -4.96 17.07
N SER A 49 5.20 -5.39 16.79
CA SER A 49 4.80 -6.79 17.01
C SER A 49 5.06 -7.70 15.81
N GLY A 50 5.36 -7.13 14.65
CA GLY A 50 5.51 -7.87 13.39
C GLY A 50 4.18 -8.39 12.84
N ARG A 51 3.05 -7.82 13.27
CA ARG A 51 1.71 -8.30 12.89
C ARG A 51 1.12 -7.48 11.75
N THR A 52 0.52 -8.16 10.77
CA THR A 52 -0.32 -7.54 9.76
C THR A 52 -1.72 -7.35 10.32
N VAL A 53 -2.14 -6.11 10.47
CA VAL A 53 -3.43 -5.75 11.06
C VAL A 53 -4.55 -5.86 10.02
N ALA A 54 -4.29 -5.47 8.80
CA ALA A 54 -5.24 -5.52 7.69
C ALA A 54 -4.49 -5.70 6.38
N ALA A 55 -5.14 -6.32 5.41
CA ALA A 55 -4.57 -6.52 4.07
C ALA A 55 -5.67 -6.50 3.02
N ALA A 56 -5.34 -6.08 1.82
CA ALA A 56 -6.23 -6.11 0.67
C ALA A 56 -5.40 -6.27 -0.62
N SER A 57 -6.00 -6.86 -1.63
CA SER A 57 -5.33 -7.15 -2.89
C SER A 57 -6.32 -7.14 -4.04
N SER A 58 -5.85 -6.76 -5.23
CA SER A 58 -6.65 -6.85 -6.46
C SER A 58 -6.94 -8.29 -6.88
N LEU A 59 -6.26 -9.27 -6.26
CA LEU A 59 -6.53 -10.70 -6.50
C LEU A 59 -7.79 -11.20 -5.80
N GLU A 60 -8.36 -10.46 -4.87
CA GLU A 60 -9.54 -10.91 -4.13
C GLU A 60 -10.75 -11.01 -5.05
N THR A 61 -11.61 -11.99 -4.77
CA THR A 61 -12.72 -12.37 -5.65
C THR A 61 -13.61 -11.18 -6.04
N GLY A 62 -13.91 -10.30 -5.11
CA GLY A 62 -14.75 -9.13 -5.38
C GLY A 62 -14.08 -8.04 -6.23
N LEU A 63 -12.76 -8.08 -6.37
CA LEU A 63 -11.99 -7.05 -7.09
C LEU A 63 -11.36 -7.58 -8.37
N ARG A 64 -11.04 -8.87 -8.41
CA ARG A 64 -10.32 -9.48 -9.53
C ARG A 64 -11.03 -9.35 -10.86
N ASP A 65 -12.33 -9.50 -10.87
CA ASP A 65 -13.17 -9.46 -12.07
C ASP A 65 -13.87 -8.11 -12.27
N ALA A 66 -13.52 -7.10 -11.47
CA ALA A 66 -14.10 -5.78 -11.60
C ALA A 66 -13.66 -5.12 -12.91
N GLU A 67 -14.60 -4.47 -13.58
CA GLU A 67 -14.31 -3.69 -14.78
C GLU A 67 -13.60 -2.39 -14.42
N GLY A 68 -12.84 -1.85 -15.37
CA GLY A 68 -12.16 -0.58 -15.21
C GLY A 68 -10.66 -0.68 -15.44
N THR A 69 -9.97 0.41 -15.16
CA THR A 69 -8.53 0.53 -15.34
C THR A 69 -7.78 -0.09 -14.15
N LYS A 70 -6.47 -0.22 -14.29
CA LYS A 70 -5.61 -0.64 -13.17
C LYS A 70 -5.66 0.36 -12.01
N SER A 71 -5.83 1.65 -12.30
CA SER A 71 -6.00 2.68 -11.28
C SER A 71 -7.34 2.55 -10.55
N ASP A 72 -8.40 2.18 -11.25
CA ASP A 72 -9.71 1.89 -10.62
C ASP A 72 -9.60 0.68 -9.68
N GLY A 73 -8.88 -0.36 -10.10
CA GLY A 73 -8.60 -1.51 -9.26
C GLY A 73 -7.81 -1.14 -8.01
N ALA A 74 -6.82 -0.28 -8.15
CA ALA A 74 -6.03 0.22 -7.03
C ALA A 74 -6.87 1.03 -6.05
N SER A 75 -7.78 1.87 -6.56
CA SER A 75 -8.72 2.62 -5.71
C SER A 75 -9.62 1.69 -4.92
N SER A 76 -10.11 0.62 -5.54
CA SER A 76 -10.93 -0.39 -4.86
C SER A 76 -10.15 -1.08 -3.73
N VAL A 77 -8.89 -1.42 -3.99
CA VAL A 77 -8.00 -2.01 -2.97
C VAL A 77 -7.80 -1.03 -1.81
N GLY A 78 -7.56 0.25 -2.10
CA GLY A 78 -7.39 1.28 -1.08
C GLY A 78 -8.61 1.44 -0.19
N ARG A 79 -9.81 1.48 -0.77
CA ARG A 79 -11.06 1.54 0.00
C ARG A 79 -11.26 0.32 0.88
N LEU A 80 -11.05 -0.86 0.33
CA LEU A 80 -11.21 -2.11 1.08
C LEU A 80 -10.21 -2.19 2.23
N LEU A 81 -8.96 -1.81 1.99
CA LEU A 81 -7.94 -1.78 3.02
C LEU A 81 -8.33 -0.84 4.16
N ALA A 82 -8.81 0.37 3.83
CA ALA A 82 -9.23 1.35 4.81
C ALA A 82 -10.40 0.83 5.64
N GLU A 83 -11.39 0.20 5.02
CA GLU A 83 -12.52 -0.41 5.73
C GLU A 83 -12.05 -1.47 6.73
N ARG A 84 -11.15 -2.35 6.30
CA ARG A 84 -10.59 -3.41 7.15
C ARG A 84 -9.73 -2.88 8.28
N ALA A 85 -8.93 -1.85 8.01
CA ALA A 85 -8.11 -1.21 9.04
C ALA A 85 -8.98 -0.53 10.10
N LYS A 86 -10.00 0.21 9.67
CA LYS A 86 -10.94 0.86 10.59
C LYS A 86 -11.72 -0.15 11.43
N ALA A 87 -12.14 -1.26 10.83
CA ALA A 87 -12.79 -2.35 11.55
C ALA A 87 -11.87 -2.97 12.62
N ALA A 88 -10.56 -2.94 12.39
CA ALA A 88 -9.55 -3.39 13.34
C ALA A 88 -9.14 -2.31 14.35
N GLY A 89 -9.78 -1.14 14.32
CA GLY A 89 -9.50 -0.05 15.26
C GLY A 89 -8.40 0.90 14.85
N VAL A 90 -7.92 0.83 13.60
CA VAL A 90 -6.86 1.69 13.08
C VAL A 90 -7.47 2.88 12.38
N ALA A 91 -7.11 4.10 12.81
CA ALA A 91 -7.54 5.36 12.19
C ALA A 91 -6.40 6.10 11.51
N GLN A 92 -5.17 5.91 11.98
CA GLN A 92 -3.99 6.60 11.49
C GLN A 92 -2.94 5.60 11.03
N VAL A 93 -2.26 5.91 9.92
CA VAL A 93 -1.17 5.08 9.41
C VAL A 93 -0.03 5.98 8.94
N VAL A 94 1.16 5.41 8.81
CA VAL A 94 2.27 6.02 8.08
C VAL A 94 2.35 5.32 6.72
N PHE A 95 2.52 6.08 5.66
CA PHE A 95 2.49 5.54 4.30
C PHE A 95 3.89 5.15 3.83
N ASP A 96 4.04 3.86 3.49
CA ASP A 96 5.26 3.31 2.90
C ASP A 96 4.95 2.87 1.45
N ARG A 97 5.37 3.65 0.50
CA ARG A 97 5.19 3.34 -0.92
C ARG A 97 6.21 2.35 -1.47
N ALA A 98 7.03 1.75 -0.61
CA ALA A 98 8.02 0.71 -0.95
C ALA A 98 8.99 1.13 -2.07
N GLY A 99 9.34 2.42 -2.14
CA GLY A 99 10.23 2.96 -3.17
C GLY A 99 9.57 3.20 -4.51
N TYR A 100 8.29 2.88 -4.69
CA TYR A 100 7.54 3.25 -5.88
C TYR A 100 7.30 4.77 -5.89
N ARG A 101 7.17 5.34 -7.08
CA ARG A 101 6.80 6.74 -7.21
C ARG A 101 5.34 6.93 -6.80
N TYR A 102 5.05 8.07 -6.18
CA TYR A 102 3.68 8.45 -5.83
C TYR A 102 2.93 8.90 -7.08
N HIS A 103 2.54 7.93 -7.90
CA HIS A 103 1.94 8.16 -9.20
C HIS A 103 1.10 6.94 -9.60
N GLY A 104 0.15 7.13 -10.50
CA GLY A 104 -0.67 6.07 -11.06
C GLY A 104 -1.38 5.24 -9.99
N ARG A 105 -1.20 3.94 -10.03
CA ARG A 105 -1.89 3.00 -9.13
C ARG A 105 -1.58 3.24 -7.65
N VAL A 106 -0.34 3.56 -7.32
CA VAL A 106 0.05 3.82 -5.93
C VAL A 106 -0.68 5.04 -5.38
N ARG A 107 -0.74 6.10 -6.17
CA ARG A 107 -1.48 7.32 -5.82
C ARG A 107 -2.98 7.05 -5.69
N SER A 108 -3.56 6.32 -6.64
CA SER A 108 -4.98 5.98 -6.63
C SER A 108 -5.37 5.20 -5.38
N LEU A 109 -4.54 4.24 -4.98
CA LEU A 109 -4.75 3.47 -3.76
C LEU A 109 -4.70 4.37 -2.52
N ALA A 110 -3.66 5.20 -2.41
CA ALA A 110 -3.47 6.07 -1.26
C ALA A 110 -4.62 7.09 -1.12
N GLU A 111 -5.01 7.73 -2.21
CA GLU A 111 -6.10 8.71 -2.20
C GLU A 111 -7.43 8.05 -1.82
N ALA A 112 -7.72 6.85 -2.34
CA ALA A 112 -8.93 6.11 -2.01
C ALA A 112 -8.96 5.72 -0.53
N ALA A 113 -7.83 5.32 0.04
CA ALA A 113 -7.73 5.00 1.46
C ALA A 113 -7.97 6.23 2.33
N ARG A 114 -7.46 7.39 1.93
CA ARG A 114 -7.72 8.66 2.62
C ARG A 114 -9.19 9.05 2.55
N GLU A 115 -9.82 8.94 1.39
CA GLU A 115 -11.25 9.22 1.21
C GLU A 115 -12.11 8.30 2.08
N ALA A 116 -11.69 7.05 2.27
CA ALA A 116 -12.39 6.09 3.11
C ALA A 116 -12.14 6.30 4.62
N GLY A 117 -11.32 7.26 5.00
CA GLY A 117 -11.18 7.71 6.37
C GLY A 117 -9.87 7.41 7.07
N LEU A 118 -8.86 6.86 6.40
CA LEU A 118 -7.54 6.73 6.99
C LEU A 118 -6.80 8.06 6.97
N ASP A 119 -6.15 8.38 8.07
CA ASP A 119 -5.36 9.60 8.24
C ASP A 119 -3.89 9.30 7.99
N PHE A 120 -3.35 9.94 6.98
CA PHE A 120 -1.92 9.91 6.68
C PHE A 120 -1.53 10.97 5.66
#